data_e8c9794a8dc0a98fd57b66cd71a1e19b
#
_entry.id   e8c9794a8dc0a98fd57b66cd71a1e19b
#
_cell.length_a   1.000
_cell.length_b   1.000
_cell.length_c   1.000
_cell.angle_alpha   90.00
_cell.angle_beta   90.00
_cell.angle_gamma   90.00
#
_symmetry.space_group_name_H-M   'P 1'
#
loop_
_entity.id
_entity.type
_entity.pdbx_description
1 polymer ?
#
loop_
_entity_poly.entity_id
_entity_poly.type
_entity_poly.pdbx_seq_one_letter_code
_entity_poly.pdbx_strand_id
1 'polypeptide(L)'
;MWLIVISALVALVSFGYLYLTWNFNYWKDRGVPGPQPKPFLGTFSSTFTQKEHPIDENNRIYREYKNAVPFIGGFSFRSPQLFVLSPTLVKDILVKFHQHFKANEMGGTIDPKADPLLARNPFFLDGEEWRLKRAQISPAFTNSRLKALLPIMDNVCKNMVNYIDQHTPDGPIETKEMATKYTTDVVSSCIFGAEGGSLTSERSEIREMGNNLFQQTFMFMVLAVVSSVAPFLKRFVKLSLIPKYIEDYFVGLMTEAVRNRKTSGIKQVDYLDHLISLQEQKEISILDMAAHGVTFFIDGFETTSEVLGFALLELSVDKVIQQRLRQEVLAAEEGGEQLTYEMIMELPYLDRIVNETLRKWPPAFALSKRCTEEITFRLNKNREVLIEKGITAVLPIWAIHLDEEYYPDPARFNPDRYSEDDGGHSVKYYQEKGVFLPFGDGPRACIGRRIGLLQIKRALVEIVRNYDFTVNSKTVLPIQIDPQNIVVTPLGGMWIDYRKL
;
A
#
# COMPACT_ATOMS: atom_id res chain seq x y z
N MET A 1 -21.95 26.38 44.58
CA MET A 1 -21.81 25.08 43.93
C MET A 1 -21.65 25.26 42.40
N TRP A 2 -22.61 25.83 41.69
CA TRP A 2 -22.53 25.98 40.21
C TRP A 2 -21.32 26.77 39.70
N LEU A 3 -20.95 27.89 40.39
CA LEU A 3 -19.76 28.68 40.01
C LEU A 3 -18.45 27.87 40.10
N ILE A 4 -18.32 27.01 41.11
CA ILE A 4 -17.12 26.14 41.27
C ILE A 4 -17.08 25.11 40.14
N VAL A 5 -18.23 24.52 39.78
CA VAL A 5 -18.32 23.55 38.68
C VAL A 5 -17.97 24.19 37.34
N ILE A 6 -18.53 25.40 37.08
CA ILE A 6 -18.23 26.16 35.86
C ILE A 6 -16.75 26.55 35.82
N SER A 7 -16.18 27.05 36.92
CA SER A 7 -14.75 27.41 36.99
C SER A 7 -13.85 26.18 36.75
N ALA A 8 -14.20 25.04 37.33
CA ALA A 8 -13.45 23.78 37.12
C ALA A 8 -13.55 23.33 35.68
N LEU A 9 -14.71 23.42 35.04
CA LEU A 9 -14.90 23.07 33.63
C LEU A 9 -14.11 24.02 32.70
N VAL A 10 -14.15 25.32 32.95
CA VAL A 10 -13.36 26.32 32.20
C VAL A 10 -11.87 26.04 32.36
N ALA A 11 -11.41 25.76 33.57
CA ALA A 11 -10.00 25.42 33.82
C ALA A 11 -9.58 24.12 33.08
N LEU A 12 -10.42 23.09 33.09
CA LEU A 12 -10.19 21.84 32.41
C LEU A 12 -10.09 22.03 30.88
N VAL A 13 -11.05 22.77 30.31
CA VAL A 13 -11.06 23.10 28.87
C VAL A 13 -9.84 23.93 28.48
N SER A 14 -9.50 24.94 29.28
CA SER A 14 -8.34 25.80 29.04
C SER A 14 -7.03 25.00 29.14
N PHE A 15 -6.90 24.14 30.14
CA PHE A 15 -5.74 23.26 30.27
C PHE A 15 -5.65 22.26 29.09
N GLY A 16 -6.77 21.65 28.71
CA GLY A 16 -6.84 20.78 27.55
C GLY A 16 -6.43 21.50 26.26
N TYR A 17 -6.92 22.72 26.04
CA TYR A 17 -6.54 23.54 24.89
C TYR A 17 -5.03 23.86 24.90
N LEU A 18 -4.49 24.34 26.01
CA LEU A 18 -3.07 24.64 26.15
C LEU A 18 -2.21 23.39 25.95
N TYR A 19 -2.62 22.26 26.53
CA TYR A 19 -1.92 20.98 26.34
C TYR A 19 -1.88 20.53 24.88
N LEU A 20 -2.96 20.70 24.14
CA LEU A 20 -3.06 20.27 22.74
C LEU A 20 -2.40 21.24 21.75
N THR A 21 -2.21 22.51 22.15
CA THR A 21 -1.65 23.54 21.25
C THR A 21 -0.24 23.99 21.62
N TRP A 22 0.29 23.57 22.76
CA TRP A 22 1.56 24.09 23.27
C TRP A 22 2.74 23.94 22.30
N ASN A 23 2.71 22.91 21.44
CA ASN A 23 3.77 22.59 20.48
C ASN A 23 3.63 23.31 19.14
N PHE A 24 2.53 24.08 18.93
CA PHE A 24 2.22 24.63 17.61
C PHE A 24 3.21 25.72 17.12
N ASN A 25 4.07 26.22 18.00
CA ASN A 25 5.16 27.12 17.64
C ASN A 25 6.45 26.38 17.22
N TYR A 26 6.54 25.03 17.35
CA TYR A 26 7.74 24.25 17.10
C TYR A 26 8.43 24.59 15.78
N TRP A 27 7.68 24.60 14.67
CA TRP A 27 8.21 24.92 13.34
C TRP A 27 8.44 26.42 13.14
N LYS A 28 7.55 27.25 13.66
CA LYS A 28 7.68 28.72 13.60
C LYS A 28 8.97 29.18 14.28
N ASP A 29 9.27 28.67 15.47
CA ASP A 29 10.49 29.01 16.23
C ASP A 29 11.77 28.60 15.48
N ARG A 30 11.67 27.58 14.64
CA ARG A 30 12.75 27.13 13.74
C ARG A 30 12.75 27.81 12.38
N GLY A 31 11.78 28.69 12.13
CA GLY A 31 11.58 29.44 10.88
C GLY A 31 11.24 28.55 9.69
N VAL A 32 10.63 27.38 9.94
CA VAL A 32 10.12 26.48 8.91
C VAL A 32 8.68 26.89 8.59
N PRO A 33 8.36 27.19 7.31
CA PRO A 33 7.00 27.52 6.91
C PRO A 33 6.09 26.29 6.99
N GLY A 34 4.79 26.51 6.96
CA GLY A 34 3.79 25.46 6.89
C GLY A 34 2.38 25.97 7.20
N PRO A 35 1.36 25.15 6.92
CA PRO A 35 -0.02 25.50 7.23
C PRO A 35 -0.24 25.65 8.73
N GLN A 36 -1.15 26.55 9.09
CA GLN A 36 -1.52 26.77 10.50
C GLN A 36 -2.24 25.52 11.05
N PRO A 37 -1.75 24.94 12.17
CA PRO A 37 -2.41 23.80 12.77
C PRO A 37 -3.73 24.17 13.43
N LYS A 38 -4.73 23.29 13.26
CA LYS A 38 -6.03 23.43 13.95
C LYS A 38 -5.95 22.77 15.33
N PRO A 39 -6.51 23.40 16.38
CA PRO A 39 -6.61 22.77 17.69
C PRO A 39 -7.25 21.38 17.57
N PHE A 40 -6.76 20.41 18.34
CA PHE A 40 -7.13 18.99 18.36
C PHE A 40 -6.74 18.16 17.13
N LEU A 41 -6.73 18.74 15.92
CA LEU A 41 -6.55 17.99 14.66
C LEU A 41 -5.15 18.14 14.07
N GLY A 42 -4.45 19.23 14.40
CA GLY A 42 -3.16 19.56 13.76
C GLY A 42 -3.35 20.11 12.34
N THR A 43 -2.39 19.83 11.46
CA THR A 43 -2.38 20.29 10.07
C THR A 43 -3.16 19.32 9.17
N PHE A 44 -2.95 18.02 9.34
CA PHE A 44 -3.52 16.96 8.51
C PHE A 44 -4.84 16.45 9.12
N SER A 45 -5.90 17.19 8.86
CA SER A 45 -7.20 16.98 9.53
C SER A 45 -8.16 16.06 8.77
N SER A 46 -7.95 15.85 7.48
CA SER A 46 -8.86 15.10 6.59
C SER A 46 -9.07 13.65 7.04
N THR A 47 -8.02 12.97 7.49
CA THR A 47 -8.10 11.60 8.03
C THR A 47 -9.13 11.45 9.16
N PHE A 48 -9.34 12.51 9.96
CA PHE A 48 -10.26 12.49 11.10
C PHE A 48 -11.62 13.06 10.77
N THR A 49 -11.65 14.09 9.91
CA THR A 49 -12.90 14.76 9.54
C THR A 49 -13.65 14.04 8.45
N GLN A 50 -12.97 13.22 7.65
CA GLN A 50 -13.50 12.48 6.49
C GLN A 50 -14.28 13.37 5.50
N LYS A 51 -13.98 14.69 5.47
CA LYS A 51 -14.61 15.65 4.55
C LYS A 51 -13.98 15.62 3.16
N GLU A 52 -12.70 15.30 3.10
CA GLU A 52 -11.91 15.06 1.89
C GLU A 52 -10.96 13.90 2.16
N HIS A 53 -10.55 13.20 1.14
CA HIS A 53 -9.54 12.15 1.30
C HIS A 53 -8.18 12.78 1.66
N PRO A 54 -7.31 12.12 2.50
CA PRO A 54 -5.97 12.62 2.81
C PRO A 54 -5.09 12.92 1.58
N ILE A 55 -5.34 12.26 0.46
CA ILE A 55 -4.70 12.54 -0.83
C ILE A 55 -4.93 14.00 -1.26
N ASP A 56 -6.17 14.48 -1.19
CA ASP A 56 -6.54 15.83 -1.66
C ASP A 56 -5.91 16.91 -0.77
N GLU A 57 -5.91 16.69 0.56
CA GLU A 57 -5.22 17.56 1.51
C GLU A 57 -3.71 17.60 1.24
N ASN A 58 -3.06 16.44 1.06
CA ASN A 58 -1.64 16.35 0.76
C ASN A 58 -1.30 17.01 -0.58
N ASN A 59 -2.11 16.80 -1.62
CA ASN A 59 -1.92 17.41 -2.95
C ASN A 59 -2.03 18.93 -2.89
N ARG A 60 -3.00 19.46 -2.14
CA ARG A 60 -3.19 20.89 -1.94
C ARG A 60 -1.99 21.53 -1.24
N ILE A 61 -1.55 20.93 -0.12
CA ILE A 61 -0.37 21.40 0.62
C ILE A 61 0.90 21.31 -0.24
N TYR A 62 1.10 20.21 -0.97
CA TYR A 62 2.23 20.04 -1.85
C TYR A 62 2.29 21.15 -2.92
N ARG A 63 1.20 21.40 -3.63
CA ARG A 63 1.14 22.43 -4.69
C ARG A 63 1.38 23.85 -4.15
N GLU A 64 0.90 24.13 -2.94
CA GLU A 64 1.05 25.46 -2.31
C GLU A 64 2.52 25.78 -2.00
N TYR A 65 3.32 24.78 -1.57
CA TYR A 65 4.65 25.04 -1.02
C TYR A 65 5.80 24.51 -1.87
N LYS A 66 5.60 23.61 -2.84
CA LYS A 66 6.68 22.90 -3.55
C LYS A 66 7.73 23.79 -4.21
N ASN A 67 7.34 24.99 -4.67
CA ASN A 67 8.25 25.92 -5.36
C ASN A 67 8.99 26.86 -4.40
N ALA A 68 8.63 26.89 -3.11
CA ALA A 68 9.19 27.82 -2.15
C ALA A 68 10.31 27.20 -1.31
N VAL A 69 10.14 25.95 -0.88
CA VAL A 69 11.06 25.28 0.06
C VAL A 69 11.07 23.76 -0.16
N PRO A 70 12.16 23.05 0.21
CA PRO A 70 12.25 21.61 0.02
C PRO A 70 11.38 20.80 0.99
N PHE A 71 10.97 21.40 2.10
CA PHE A 71 10.08 20.80 3.10
C PHE A 71 9.38 21.87 3.93
N ILE A 72 8.28 21.50 4.54
CA ILE A 72 7.52 22.35 5.48
C ILE A 72 7.30 21.61 6.80
N GLY A 73 6.90 22.38 7.81
CA GLY A 73 6.43 21.85 9.07
C GLY A 73 4.92 21.62 9.07
N GLY A 74 4.50 20.49 9.61
CA GLY A 74 3.10 20.18 9.86
C GLY A 74 2.93 19.54 11.24
N PHE A 75 1.70 19.14 11.55
CA PHE A 75 1.35 18.52 12.83
C PHE A 75 0.30 17.43 12.63
N SER A 76 0.58 16.25 13.18
CA SER A 76 -0.44 15.23 13.44
C SER A 76 -0.90 15.41 14.88
N PHE A 77 -2.13 15.87 15.09
CA PHE A 77 -2.58 16.38 16.38
C PHE A 77 -1.64 17.47 16.90
N ARG A 78 -0.91 17.20 17.97
CA ARG A 78 0.11 18.08 18.56
C ARG A 78 1.55 17.70 18.22
N SER A 79 1.75 16.57 17.57
CA SER A 79 3.07 16.03 17.25
C SER A 79 3.62 16.67 15.97
N PRO A 80 4.79 17.33 16.00
CA PRO A 80 5.36 17.93 14.80
C PRO A 80 5.75 16.86 13.79
N GLN A 81 5.46 17.16 12.51
CA GLN A 81 5.84 16.33 11.36
C GLN A 81 6.55 17.18 10.31
N LEU A 82 7.45 16.55 9.59
CA LEU A 82 8.16 17.12 8.44
C LEU A 82 7.43 16.68 7.15
N PHE A 83 6.85 17.58 6.40
CA PHE A 83 6.25 17.27 5.10
C PHE A 83 7.25 17.62 3.99
N VAL A 84 7.73 16.60 3.28
CA VAL A 84 8.84 16.72 2.31
C VAL A 84 8.28 17.01 0.93
N LEU A 85 8.73 18.11 0.32
CA LEU A 85 8.26 18.60 -0.98
C LEU A 85 9.22 18.26 -2.12
N SER A 86 10.52 18.25 -1.84
CA SER A 86 11.55 17.97 -2.84
C SER A 86 11.68 16.47 -3.12
N PRO A 87 11.48 15.99 -4.37
CA PRO A 87 11.69 14.58 -4.72
C PRO A 87 13.12 14.10 -4.44
N THR A 88 14.12 14.96 -4.62
CA THR A 88 15.50 14.64 -4.27
C THR A 88 15.64 14.35 -2.78
N LEU A 89 15.03 15.17 -1.92
CA LEU A 89 15.07 14.95 -0.47
C LEU A 89 14.24 13.71 -0.07
N VAL A 90 13.12 13.43 -0.76
CA VAL A 90 12.36 12.17 -0.58
C VAL A 90 13.25 10.97 -0.84
N LYS A 91 13.95 10.96 -1.98
CA LYS A 91 14.88 9.88 -2.34
C LYS A 91 16.05 9.79 -1.36
N ASP A 92 16.61 10.93 -0.96
CA ASP A 92 17.71 10.98 0.03
C ASP A 92 17.27 10.38 1.38
N ILE A 93 16.07 10.67 1.87
CA ILE A 93 15.54 10.10 3.12
C ILE A 93 15.38 8.57 2.99
N LEU A 94 14.91 8.08 1.85
CA LEU A 94 14.69 6.65 1.64
C LEU A 94 15.99 5.86 1.46
N VAL A 95 17.00 6.47 0.84
CA VAL A 95 18.25 5.79 0.43
C VAL A 95 19.45 6.28 1.22
N LYS A 96 19.87 7.54 1.02
CA LYS A 96 21.11 8.09 1.55
C LYS A 96 21.06 8.27 3.06
N PHE A 97 19.94 8.79 3.58
CA PHE A 97 19.74 9.07 5.01
C PHE A 97 18.95 7.96 5.71
N HIS A 98 18.87 6.77 5.11
CA HIS A 98 18.16 5.64 5.70
C HIS A 98 18.58 5.35 7.15
N GLN A 99 19.86 5.55 7.50
CA GLN A 99 20.35 5.35 8.87
C GLN A 99 19.68 6.28 9.88
N HIS A 100 19.27 7.48 9.45
CA HIS A 100 18.54 8.44 10.28
C HIS A 100 17.02 8.20 10.28
N PHE A 101 16.48 7.44 9.30
CA PHE A 101 15.05 7.17 9.12
C PHE A 101 14.76 5.67 9.01
N LYS A 102 15.30 4.88 9.95
CA LYS A 102 15.20 3.39 9.94
C LYS A 102 13.77 2.87 10.13
N ALA A 103 12.93 3.64 10.84
CA ALA A 103 11.61 3.22 11.25
C ALA A 103 10.52 3.76 10.34
N ASN A 104 9.46 2.98 10.11
CA ASN A 104 8.18 3.50 9.67
C ASN A 104 7.52 4.25 10.83
N GLU A 105 6.52 5.11 10.56
CA GLU A 105 5.83 5.88 11.59
C GLU A 105 5.28 4.99 12.72
N MET A 106 4.66 3.87 12.36
CA MET A 106 4.10 2.92 13.31
C MET A 106 5.11 1.92 13.88
N GLY A 107 6.39 2.04 13.50
CA GLY A 107 7.45 1.14 14.00
C GLY A 107 7.55 1.18 15.51
N GLY A 108 7.62 0.00 16.16
CA GLY A 108 7.71 -0.12 17.61
C GLY A 108 6.46 0.34 18.39
N THR A 109 5.31 0.53 17.71
CA THR A 109 4.07 0.97 18.38
C THR A 109 3.16 -0.18 18.80
N ILE A 110 3.35 -1.37 18.22
CA ILE A 110 2.54 -2.56 18.49
C ILE A 110 3.02 -3.25 19.77
N ASP A 111 2.09 -3.54 20.68
CA ASP A 111 2.39 -4.34 21.88
C ASP A 111 2.42 -5.84 21.50
N PRO A 112 3.58 -6.53 21.65
CA PRO A 112 3.69 -7.95 21.29
C PRO A 112 2.79 -8.90 22.08
N LYS A 113 2.24 -8.44 23.22
CA LYS A 113 1.31 -9.23 24.04
C LYS A 113 -0.14 -9.04 23.61
N ALA A 114 -0.45 -7.86 23.05
CA ALA A 114 -1.78 -7.57 22.56
C ALA A 114 -1.99 -8.06 21.11
N ASP A 115 -0.98 -7.87 20.24
CA ASP A 115 -1.01 -8.24 18.83
C ASP A 115 0.25 -9.02 18.43
N PRO A 116 0.37 -10.29 18.82
CA PRO A 116 1.59 -11.06 18.58
C PRO A 116 1.89 -11.30 17.09
N LEU A 117 0.88 -11.32 16.21
CA LEU A 117 1.08 -11.42 14.76
C LEU A 117 1.63 -10.12 14.18
N LEU A 118 0.97 -8.98 14.46
CA LEU A 118 1.42 -7.68 13.94
C LEU A 118 2.78 -7.26 14.49
N ALA A 119 3.06 -7.56 15.76
CA ALA A 119 4.36 -7.26 16.36
C ALA A 119 5.54 -7.97 15.70
N ARG A 120 5.27 -9.04 14.92
CA ARG A 120 6.27 -9.78 14.14
C ARG A 120 6.32 -9.38 12.67
N ASN A 121 5.37 -8.54 12.23
CA ASN A 121 5.32 -8.07 10.86
C ASN A 121 6.46 -7.07 10.60
N PRO A 122 7.30 -7.28 9.57
CA PRO A 122 8.42 -6.38 9.25
C PRO A 122 8.04 -4.92 9.02
N PHE A 123 6.78 -4.63 8.68
CA PHE A 123 6.32 -3.25 8.53
C PHE A 123 6.34 -2.47 9.87
N PHE A 124 6.03 -3.16 10.99
CA PHE A 124 6.00 -2.57 12.33
C PHE A 124 7.30 -2.73 13.11
N LEU A 125 8.29 -3.42 12.56
CA LEU A 125 9.58 -3.64 13.20
C LEU A 125 10.61 -2.58 12.82
N ASP A 126 11.55 -2.32 13.75
CA ASP A 126 12.64 -1.39 13.59
C ASP A 126 14.01 -2.06 13.79
N GLY A 127 15.06 -1.36 13.35
CA GLY A 127 16.46 -1.69 13.66
C GLY A 127 16.87 -3.10 13.26
N GLU A 128 17.54 -3.79 14.19
CA GLU A 128 18.10 -5.13 13.92
C GLU A 128 17.02 -6.20 13.78
N GLU A 129 15.92 -6.09 14.55
CA GLU A 129 14.82 -7.06 14.46
C GLU A 129 14.15 -7.03 13.08
N TRP A 130 13.91 -5.83 12.54
CA TRP A 130 13.48 -5.68 11.16
C TRP A 130 14.47 -6.31 10.18
N ARG A 131 15.76 -6.07 10.34
CA ARG A 131 16.80 -6.58 9.45
C ARG A 131 16.78 -8.11 9.41
N LEU A 132 16.70 -8.74 10.57
CA LEU A 132 16.63 -10.20 10.70
C LEU A 132 15.38 -10.76 10.01
N LYS A 133 14.19 -10.22 10.33
CA LYS A 133 12.94 -10.69 9.72
C LYS A 133 12.92 -10.47 8.21
N ARG A 134 13.43 -9.34 7.74
CA ARG A 134 13.57 -9.06 6.31
C ARG A 134 14.50 -10.05 5.62
N ALA A 135 15.62 -10.40 6.23
CA ALA A 135 16.57 -11.38 5.70
C ALA A 135 15.94 -12.79 5.62
N GLN A 136 15.15 -13.19 6.61
CA GLN A 136 14.46 -14.48 6.64
C GLN A 136 13.48 -14.63 5.47
N ILE A 137 12.72 -13.61 5.13
CA ILE A 137 11.68 -13.72 4.10
C ILE A 137 12.15 -13.39 2.68
N SER A 138 13.24 -12.62 2.51
CA SER A 138 13.70 -12.15 1.19
C SER A 138 14.00 -13.29 0.19
N PRO A 139 14.55 -14.45 0.59
CA PRO A 139 14.82 -15.55 -0.35
C PRO A 139 13.57 -16.15 -1.01
N ALA A 140 12.39 -15.94 -0.42
CA ALA A 140 11.12 -16.40 -1.01
C ALA A 140 10.70 -15.62 -2.27
N PHE A 141 11.31 -14.44 -2.52
CA PHE A 141 10.97 -13.55 -3.64
C PHE A 141 11.99 -13.57 -4.77
N THR A 142 12.79 -14.65 -4.88
CA THR A 142 13.73 -14.84 -5.99
C THR A 142 13.00 -15.20 -7.28
N ASN A 143 13.59 -14.88 -8.44
CA ASN A 143 12.99 -15.17 -9.74
C ASN A 143 12.62 -16.64 -9.92
N SER A 144 13.48 -17.57 -9.47
CA SER A 144 13.22 -19.01 -9.55
C SER A 144 11.93 -19.40 -8.80
N ARG A 145 11.71 -18.85 -7.62
CA ARG A 145 10.49 -19.12 -6.84
C ARG A 145 9.26 -18.47 -7.46
N LEU A 146 9.39 -17.25 -7.97
CA LEU A 146 8.29 -16.56 -8.65
C LEU A 146 7.85 -17.30 -9.93
N LYS A 147 8.80 -17.85 -10.71
CA LYS A 147 8.47 -18.72 -11.86
C LYS A 147 7.65 -19.94 -11.44
N ALA A 148 8.00 -20.56 -10.32
CA ALA A 148 7.28 -21.72 -9.80
C ALA A 148 5.84 -21.39 -9.36
N LEU A 149 5.52 -20.11 -9.09
CA LEU A 149 4.15 -19.67 -8.75
C LEU A 149 3.26 -19.43 -9.98
N LEU A 150 3.82 -19.31 -11.19
CA LEU A 150 3.04 -19.04 -12.40
C LEU A 150 1.93 -20.06 -12.66
N PRO A 151 2.13 -21.38 -12.55
CA PRO A 151 1.05 -22.36 -12.73
C PRO A 151 -0.11 -22.19 -11.73
N ILE A 152 0.19 -21.75 -10.50
CA ILE A 152 -0.85 -21.43 -9.49
C ILE A 152 -1.67 -20.24 -9.97
N MET A 153 -1.00 -19.18 -10.41
CA MET A 153 -1.67 -17.98 -10.94
C MET A 153 -2.50 -18.29 -12.20
N ASP A 154 -2.00 -19.16 -13.09
CA ASP A 154 -2.72 -19.62 -14.28
C ASP A 154 -4.05 -20.30 -13.92
N ASN A 155 -4.04 -21.13 -12.88
CA ASN A 155 -5.26 -21.78 -12.40
C ASN A 155 -6.26 -20.77 -11.82
N VAL A 156 -5.78 -19.81 -11.03
CA VAL A 156 -6.65 -18.75 -10.49
C VAL A 156 -7.18 -17.83 -11.62
N CYS A 157 -6.37 -17.54 -12.65
CA CYS A 157 -6.84 -16.82 -13.83
C CYS A 157 -7.97 -17.53 -14.57
N LYS A 158 -7.93 -18.87 -14.69
CA LYS A 158 -9.04 -19.66 -15.25
C LYS A 158 -10.31 -19.49 -14.41
N ASN A 159 -10.20 -19.51 -13.09
CA ASN A 159 -11.32 -19.27 -12.20
C ASN A 159 -11.86 -17.84 -12.35
N MET A 160 -10.98 -16.84 -12.56
CA MET A 160 -11.39 -15.45 -12.82
C MET A 160 -12.16 -15.32 -14.15
N VAL A 161 -11.72 -16.00 -15.21
CA VAL A 161 -12.46 -16.04 -16.49
C VAL A 161 -13.85 -16.69 -16.29
N ASN A 162 -13.90 -17.82 -15.59
CA ASN A 162 -15.18 -18.47 -15.27
C ASN A 162 -16.10 -17.54 -14.46
N TYR A 163 -15.56 -16.81 -13.49
CA TYR A 163 -16.31 -15.82 -12.70
C TYR A 163 -16.89 -14.73 -13.60
N ILE A 164 -16.10 -14.16 -14.52
CA ILE A 164 -16.57 -13.14 -15.46
C ILE A 164 -17.67 -13.73 -16.37
N ASP A 165 -17.48 -14.91 -16.94
CA ASP A 165 -18.47 -15.57 -17.82
C ASP A 165 -19.80 -15.82 -17.10
N GLN A 166 -19.76 -16.18 -15.81
CA GLN A 166 -20.96 -16.44 -15.01
C GLN A 166 -21.73 -15.17 -14.63
N HIS A 167 -21.03 -14.04 -14.39
CA HIS A 167 -21.66 -12.81 -13.90
C HIS A 167 -21.98 -11.80 -15.00
N THR A 168 -21.36 -11.90 -16.17
CA THR A 168 -21.65 -11.03 -17.33
C THR A 168 -23.14 -11.04 -17.76
N PRO A 169 -23.87 -12.16 -17.74
CA PRO A 169 -25.29 -12.15 -18.04
C PRO A 169 -26.14 -11.32 -17.06
N ASP A 170 -25.70 -11.13 -15.83
CA ASP A 170 -26.41 -10.38 -14.80
C ASP A 170 -26.16 -8.86 -14.88
N GLY A 171 -25.23 -8.44 -15.74
CA GLY A 171 -24.90 -7.03 -15.97
C GLY A 171 -23.43 -6.68 -15.73
N PRO A 172 -23.11 -5.41 -15.44
CA PRO A 172 -21.75 -4.98 -15.21
C PRO A 172 -21.17 -5.56 -13.93
N ILE A 173 -19.88 -5.90 -13.98
CA ILE A 173 -19.14 -6.45 -12.85
C ILE A 173 -18.45 -5.32 -12.08
N GLU A 174 -18.54 -5.33 -10.74
CA GLU A 174 -17.71 -4.46 -9.90
C GLU A 174 -16.27 -5.02 -9.91
N THR A 175 -15.40 -4.29 -10.60
CA THR A 175 -14.09 -4.79 -10.99
C THR A 175 -13.08 -4.83 -9.82
N LYS A 176 -13.20 -3.92 -8.84
CA LYS A 176 -12.36 -3.96 -7.63
C LYS A 176 -12.66 -5.23 -6.82
N GLU A 177 -13.95 -5.57 -6.68
CA GLU A 177 -14.38 -6.78 -6.00
C GLU A 177 -13.85 -8.05 -6.68
N MET A 178 -13.99 -8.13 -8.02
CA MET A 178 -13.42 -9.22 -8.81
C MET A 178 -11.89 -9.31 -8.65
N ALA A 179 -11.19 -8.18 -8.76
CA ALA A 179 -9.75 -8.13 -8.56
C ALA A 179 -9.33 -8.56 -7.15
N THR A 180 -10.11 -8.18 -6.12
CA THR A 180 -9.88 -8.60 -4.73
C THR A 180 -10.06 -10.11 -4.56
N LYS A 181 -11.10 -10.70 -5.18
CA LYS A 181 -11.29 -12.16 -5.20
C LYS A 181 -10.10 -12.87 -5.84
N TYR A 182 -9.66 -12.38 -7.01
CA TYR A 182 -8.51 -12.92 -7.72
C TYR A 182 -7.23 -12.88 -6.88
N THR A 183 -6.89 -11.72 -6.33
CA THR A 183 -5.66 -11.57 -5.54
C THR A 183 -5.71 -12.35 -4.23
N THR A 184 -6.88 -12.46 -3.58
CA THR A 184 -7.09 -13.31 -2.40
C THR A 184 -6.76 -14.78 -2.74
N ASP A 185 -7.28 -15.31 -3.83
CA ASP A 185 -7.07 -16.70 -4.23
C ASP A 185 -5.61 -16.97 -4.61
N VAL A 186 -4.95 -16.03 -5.33
CA VAL A 186 -3.53 -16.14 -5.64
C VAL A 186 -2.68 -16.15 -4.37
N VAL A 187 -2.91 -15.18 -3.48
CA VAL A 187 -2.11 -15.03 -2.26
C VAL A 187 -2.32 -16.21 -1.32
N SER A 188 -3.57 -16.68 -1.15
CA SER A 188 -3.89 -17.85 -0.34
C SER A 188 -3.18 -19.11 -0.83
N SER A 189 -3.25 -19.35 -2.13
CA SER A 189 -2.61 -20.52 -2.75
C SER A 189 -1.08 -20.47 -2.65
N CYS A 190 -0.48 -19.29 -2.83
CA CYS A 190 0.97 -19.10 -2.76
C CYS A 190 1.53 -19.21 -1.34
N ILE A 191 0.76 -18.78 -0.32
CA ILE A 191 1.24 -18.71 1.07
C ILE A 191 0.88 -19.96 1.86
N PHE A 192 -0.39 -20.37 1.79
CA PHE A 192 -0.91 -21.46 2.60
C PHE A 192 -1.01 -22.77 1.83
N GLY A 193 -0.77 -22.75 0.49
CA GLY A 193 -0.99 -23.91 -0.36
C GLY A 193 -2.45 -24.39 -0.36
N ALA A 194 -3.39 -23.49 -0.02
CA ALA A 194 -4.81 -23.74 0.08
C ALA A 194 -5.59 -22.90 -0.92
N GLU A 195 -6.62 -23.48 -1.54
CA GLU A 195 -7.51 -22.73 -2.41
C GLU A 195 -8.30 -21.72 -1.61
N GLY A 196 -8.21 -20.44 -1.99
CA GLY A 196 -8.94 -19.36 -1.31
C GLY A 196 -10.45 -19.42 -1.53
N GLY A 197 -10.88 -19.97 -2.67
CA GLY A 197 -12.27 -20.16 -3.03
C GLY A 197 -13.07 -18.87 -3.23
N SER A 198 -12.42 -17.72 -3.35
CA SER A 198 -13.08 -16.41 -3.42
C SER A 198 -13.78 -16.19 -4.77
N LEU A 199 -13.23 -16.75 -5.85
CA LEU A 199 -13.81 -16.69 -7.20
C LEU A 199 -14.85 -17.79 -7.46
N THR A 200 -14.79 -18.89 -6.70
CA THR A 200 -15.57 -20.09 -6.97
C THR A 200 -16.71 -20.34 -5.97
N SER A 201 -16.74 -19.58 -4.88
CA SER A 201 -17.75 -19.71 -3.83
C SER A 201 -18.38 -18.35 -3.49
N GLU A 202 -19.65 -18.34 -3.11
CA GLU A 202 -20.31 -17.14 -2.60
C GLU A 202 -19.68 -16.62 -1.29
N ARG A 203 -19.18 -17.54 -0.46
CA ARG A 203 -18.49 -17.24 0.80
C ARG A 203 -17.09 -17.86 0.81
N SER A 204 -16.09 -17.02 1.00
CA SER A 204 -14.71 -17.42 1.25
C SER A 204 -14.32 -16.94 2.65
N GLU A 205 -14.06 -17.88 3.54
CA GLU A 205 -13.73 -17.59 4.93
C GLU A 205 -12.43 -16.78 5.04
N ILE A 206 -11.41 -17.12 4.25
CA ILE A 206 -10.14 -16.39 4.24
C ILE A 206 -10.31 -14.94 3.77
N ARG A 207 -11.20 -14.71 2.79
CA ARG A 207 -11.52 -13.37 2.34
C ARG A 207 -12.29 -12.57 3.40
N GLU A 208 -13.25 -13.20 4.07
CA GLU A 208 -14.00 -12.58 5.17
C GLU A 208 -13.04 -12.17 6.30
N MET A 209 -12.12 -13.04 6.70
CA MET A 209 -11.10 -12.73 7.71
C MET A 209 -10.16 -11.62 7.23
N GLY A 210 -9.76 -11.62 5.96
CA GLY A 210 -8.97 -10.54 5.36
C GLY A 210 -9.68 -9.20 5.39
N ASN A 211 -10.94 -9.13 4.97
CA ASN A 211 -11.74 -7.91 5.03
C ASN A 211 -11.89 -7.39 6.46
N ASN A 212 -12.12 -8.29 7.43
CA ASN A 212 -12.24 -7.93 8.83
C ASN A 212 -10.94 -7.33 9.40
N LEU A 213 -9.77 -7.70 8.89
CA LEU A 213 -8.50 -7.04 9.25
C LEU A 213 -8.48 -5.56 8.88
N PHE A 214 -9.03 -5.19 7.70
CA PHE A 214 -9.08 -3.80 7.25
C PHE A 214 -10.21 -2.97 7.86
N GLN A 215 -11.28 -3.61 8.35
CA GLN A 215 -12.39 -2.91 9.01
C GLN A 215 -12.04 -2.33 10.40
N GLN A 216 -10.87 -2.62 10.94
CA GLN A 216 -10.41 -2.12 12.25
C GLN A 216 -9.97 -0.64 12.21
N THR A 217 -10.44 0.13 11.23
CA THR A 217 -10.10 1.56 11.04
C THR A 217 -10.32 2.38 12.32
N PHE A 218 -11.40 2.12 13.05
CA PHE A 218 -11.71 2.80 14.32
C PHE A 218 -10.62 2.55 15.38
N MET A 219 -10.17 1.30 15.54
CA MET A 219 -9.13 0.97 16.52
C MET A 219 -7.77 1.56 16.14
N PHE A 220 -7.45 1.58 14.83
CA PHE A 220 -6.28 2.30 14.33
C PHE A 220 -6.35 3.79 14.64
N MET A 221 -7.51 4.43 14.44
CA MET A 221 -7.69 5.84 14.80
C MET A 221 -7.52 6.07 16.30
N VAL A 222 -8.09 5.23 17.15
CA VAL A 222 -7.92 5.31 18.62
C VAL A 222 -6.44 5.19 19.00
N LEU A 223 -5.72 4.24 18.40
CA LEU A 223 -4.27 4.07 18.64
C LEU A 223 -3.48 5.30 18.18
N ALA A 224 -3.80 5.86 17.01
CA ALA A 224 -3.16 7.08 16.51
C ALA A 224 -3.39 8.27 17.44
N VAL A 225 -4.64 8.48 17.89
CA VAL A 225 -4.99 9.53 18.86
C VAL A 225 -4.24 9.35 20.17
N VAL A 226 -4.31 8.17 20.79
CA VAL A 226 -3.60 7.87 22.05
C VAL A 226 -2.11 8.05 21.90
N SER A 227 -1.55 7.59 20.77
CA SER A 227 -0.11 7.70 20.50
C SER A 227 0.37 9.15 20.37
N SER A 228 -0.44 10.01 19.77
CA SER A 228 -0.08 11.40 19.47
C SER A 228 -0.47 12.36 20.58
N VAL A 229 -1.61 12.15 21.24
CA VAL A 229 -2.15 13.05 22.26
C VAL A 229 -1.67 12.68 23.65
N ALA A 230 -1.68 11.41 23.99
CA ALA A 230 -1.36 10.94 25.34
C ALA A 230 -0.47 9.68 25.30
N PRO A 231 0.78 9.79 24.80
CA PRO A 231 1.67 8.63 24.61
C PRO A 231 1.96 7.87 25.93
N PHE A 232 1.81 8.54 27.10
CA PHE A 232 1.96 7.90 28.40
C PHE A 232 0.85 6.88 28.69
N LEU A 233 -0.35 7.03 28.08
CA LEU A 233 -1.44 6.08 28.24
C LEU A 233 -1.18 4.73 27.55
N LYS A 234 -0.31 4.67 26.56
CA LYS A 234 0.12 3.38 25.95
C LYS A 234 0.61 2.38 26.99
N ARG A 235 1.19 2.87 28.09
CA ARG A 235 1.67 1.99 29.16
C ARG A 235 0.53 1.28 29.91
N PHE A 236 -0.66 1.87 29.92
CA PHE A 236 -1.83 1.39 30.67
C PHE A 236 -2.90 0.79 29.77
N VAL A 237 -3.00 1.23 28.54
CA VAL A 237 -4.02 0.80 27.58
C VAL A 237 -3.36 -0.08 26.53
N LYS A 238 -3.55 -1.39 26.66
CA LYS A 238 -3.13 -2.37 25.66
C LYS A 238 -4.24 -2.50 24.64
N LEU A 239 -4.05 -1.88 23.47
CA LEU A 239 -5.00 -1.97 22.36
C LEU A 239 -4.56 -3.10 21.44
N SER A 240 -5.46 -4.06 21.20
CA SER A 240 -5.31 -5.03 20.12
C SER A 240 -5.91 -4.46 18.84
N LEU A 241 -5.14 -4.48 17.76
CA LEU A 241 -5.60 -4.09 16.43
C LEU A 241 -6.21 -5.27 15.67
N ILE A 242 -5.73 -6.50 15.97
CA ILE A 242 -6.30 -7.71 15.40
C ILE A 242 -7.18 -8.39 16.46
N PRO A 243 -8.49 -8.58 16.21
CA PRO A 243 -9.34 -9.37 17.07
C PRO A 243 -8.82 -10.80 17.24
N LYS A 244 -8.95 -11.35 18.43
CA LYS A 244 -8.40 -12.68 18.76
C LYS A 244 -8.90 -13.80 17.85
N TYR A 245 -10.15 -13.75 17.41
CA TYR A 245 -10.69 -14.78 16.51
C TYR A 245 -10.00 -14.77 15.13
N ILE A 246 -9.56 -13.61 14.65
CA ILE A 246 -8.80 -13.50 13.38
C ILE A 246 -7.38 -14.04 13.57
N GLU A 247 -6.73 -13.71 14.70
CA GLU A 247 -5.43 -14.27 15.06
C GLU A 247 -5.47 -15.79 15.10
N ASP A 248 -6.45 -16.35 15.84
CA ASP A 248 -6.63 -17.79 15.99
C ASP A 248 -6.90 -18.48 14.64
N TYR A 249 -7.68 -17.85 13.77
CA TYR A 249 -7.92 -18.33 12.42
C TYR A 249 -6.62 -18.47 11.61
N PHE A 250 -5.81 -17.41 11.51
CA PHE A 250 -4.59 -17.46 10.70
C PHE A 250 -3.51 -18.37 11.31
N VAL A 251 -3.41 -18.47 12.63
CA VAL A 251 -2.52 -19.41 13.30
C VAL A 251 -2.98 -20.85 13.04
N GLY A 252 -4.28 -21.12 13.09
CA GLY A 252 -4.89 -22.39 12.75
C GLY A 252 -4.64 -22.77 11.29
N LEU A 253 -4.92 -21.87 10.37
CA LEU A 253 -4.69 -22.03 8.93
C LEU A 253 -3.23 -22.38 8.61
N MET A 254 -2.28 -21.63 9.19
CA MET A 254 -0.85 -21.92 9.00
C MET A 254 -0.45 -23.28 9.58
N THR A 255 -0.95 -23.62 10.76
CA THR A 255 -0.69 -24.91 11.42
C THR A 255 -1.18 -26.06 10.56
N GLU A 256 -2.38 -25.95 10.01
CA GLU A 256 -2.96 -26.94 9.13
C GLU A 256 -2.20 -27.05 7.79
N ALA A 257 -1.86 -25.90 7.18
CA ALA A 257 -1.07 -25.86 5.96
C ALA A 257 0.27 -26.60 6.11
N VAL A 258 1.00 -26.33 7.20
CA VAL A 258 2.27 -27.02 7.52
C VAL A 258 2.05 -28.52 7.71
N ARG A 259 1.02 -28.90 8.48
CA ARG A 259 0.70 -30.32 8.70
C ARG A 259 0.41 -31.04 7.39
N ASN A 260 -0.47 -30.47 6.56
CA ASN A 260 -0.86 -31.07 5.29
C ASN A 260 0.33 -31.20 4.33
N ARG A 261 1.19 -30.18 4.25
CA ARG A 261 2.41 -30.22 3.43
C ARG A 261 3.38 -31.32 3.87
N LYS A 262 3.62 -31.44 5.18
CA LYS A 262 4.50 -32.48 5.76
C LYS A 262 3.93 -33.90 5.56
N THR A 263 2.60 -34.05 5.69
CA THR A 263 1.93 -35.35 5.54
C THR A 263 1.88 -35.81 4.09
N SER A 264 1.62 -34.89 3.14
CA SER A 264 1.57 -35.23 1.72
C SER A 264 2.95 -35.58 1.10
N GLY A 265 4.02 -35.11 1.73
CA GLY A 265 5.38 -35.29 1.22
C GLY A 265 5.66 -34.54 -0.09
N ILE A 266 4.71 -33.75 -0.58
CA ILE A 266 4.84 -32.97 -1.81
C ILE A 266 5.71 -31.75 -1.52
N LYS A 267 6.85 -31.65 -2.18
CA LYS A 267 7.70 -30.46 -2.16
C LYS A 267 7.28 -29.51 -3.28
N GLN A 268 7.01 -28.27 -2.94
CA GLN A 268 6.73 -27.20 -3.89
C GLN A 268 7.75 -26.06 -3.67
N VAL A 269 8.09 -25.36 -4.74
CA VAL A 269 9.01 -24.20 -4.64
C VAL A 269 8.20 -22.94 -4.33
N ASP A 270 7.41 -22.97 -3.24
CA ASP A 270 6.54 -21.89 -2.82
C ASP A 270 6.99 -21.22 -1.50
N TYR A 271 6.18 -20.26 -1.02
CA TYR A 271 6.47 -19.55 0.21
C TYR A 271 6.33 -20.43 1.45
N LEU A 272 5.35 -21.35 1.45
CA LEU A 272 5.12 -22.27 2.58
C LEU A 272 6.32 -23.20 2.80
N ASP A 273 6.86 -23.80 1.73
CA ASP A 273 8.05 -24.66 1.83
C ASP A 273 9.29 -23.89 2.33
N HIS A 274 9.40 -22.59 1.95
CA HIS A 274 10.46 -21.75 2.50
C HIS A 274 10.30 -21.54 4.01
N LEU A 275 9.09 -21.25 4.50
CA LEU A 275 8.84 -21.10 5.93
C LEU A 275 9.04 -22.41 6.70
N ILE A 276 8.63 -23.54 6.13
CA ILE A 276 8.85 -24.86 6.73
C ILE A 276 10.35 -25.13 6.87
N SER A 277 11.15 -24.81 5.84
CA SER A 277 12.61 -24.95 5.91
C SER A 277 13.24 -24.14 7.03
N LEU A 278 12.80 -22.88 7.22
CA LEU A 278 13.26 -22.04 8.33
C LEU A 278 12.83 -22.60 9.69
N GLN A 279 11.62 -23.16 9.80
CA GLN A 279 11.15 -23.80 11.02
C GLN A 279 11.98 -25.04 11.38
N GLU A 280 12.30 -25.88 10.41
CA GLU A 280 13.13 -27.08 10.60
C GLU A 280 14.54 -26.75 11.06
N GLN A 281 15.09 -25.62 10.62
CA GLN A 281 16.36 -25.07 11.09
C GLN A 281 16.24 -24.40 12.47
N LYS A 282 15.04 -24.38 13.07
CA LYS A 282 14.72 -23.71 14.35
C LYS A 282 14.95 -22.20 14.36
N GLU A 283 14.92 -21.57 13.20
CA GLU A 283 15.07 -20.11 13.07
C GLU A 283 13.77 -19.37 13.38
N ILE A 284 12.60 -20.01 13.14
CA ILE A 284 11.29 -19.42 13.35
C ILE A 284 10.31 -20.42 14.02
N SER A 285 9.35 -19.88 14.76
CA SER A 285 8.23 -20.62 15.36
C SER A 285 7.04 -20.70 14.41
N ILE A 286 6.04 -21.52 14.74
CA ILE A 286 4.75 -21.55 14.01
C ILE A 286 4.04 -20.19 14.07
N LEU A 287 4.18 -19.46 15.18
CA LEU A 287 3.62 -18.12 15.31
C LEU A 287 4.33 -17.10 14.41
N ASP A 288 5.66 -17.21 14.23
CA ASP A 288 6.40 -16.42 13.26
C ASP A 288 5.97 -16.75 11.83
N MET A 289 5.74 -18.04 11.52
CA MET A 289 5.23 -18.46 10.20
C MET A 289 3.85 -17.86 9.93
N ALA A 290 2.95 -17.92 10.91
CA ALA A 290 1.62 -17.32 10.80
C ALA A 290 1.71 -15.81 10.63
N ALA A 291 2.58 -15.13 11.37
CA ALA A 291 2.81 -13.70 11.24
C ALA A 291 3.34 -13.32 9.86
N HIS A 292 4.27 -14.09 9.31
CA HIS A 292 4.76 -13.89 7.93
C HIS A 292 3.66 -14.17 6.90
N GLY A 293 2.83 -15.21 7.11
CA GLY A 293 1.70 -15.50 6.25
C GLY A 293 0.66 -14.38 6.25
N VAL A 294 0.27 -13.88 7.42
CA VAL A 294 -0.66 -12.74 7.57
C VAL A 294 -0.09 -11.46 6.94
N THR A 295 1.21 -11.18 7.17
CA THR A 295 1.88 -10.04 6.55
C THR A 295 1.74 -10.08 5.04
N PHE A 296 2.13 -11.22 4.45
CA PHE A 296 2.11 -11.38 3.02
C PHE A 296 0.68 -11.35 2.45
N PHE A 297 -0.27 -11.90 3.21
CA PHE A 297 -1.68 -11.87 2.85
C PHE A 297 -2.21 -10.43 2.81
N ILE A 298 -2.06 -9.67 3.92
CA ILE A 298 -2.54 -8.28 4.02
C ILE A 298 -1.90 -7.40 2.93
N ASP A 299 -0.58 -7.47 2.80
CA ASP A 299 0.17 -6.59 1.90
C ASP A 299 -0.05 -6.95 0.42
N GLY A 300 -0.39 -8.22 0.13
CA GLY A 300 -0.43 -8.75 -1.22
C GLY A 300 -1.81 -8.73 -1.90
N PHE A 301 -2.92 -8.85 -1.15
CA PHE A 301 -4.22 -8.94 -1.81
C PHE A 301 -4.84 -7.57 -2.08
N GLU A 302 -4.88 -6.67 -1.10
CA GLU A 302 -5.59 -5.40 -1.22
C GLU A 302 -4.88 -4.42 -2.16
N THR A 303 -3.57 -4.20 -1.96
CA THR A 303 -2.80 -3.27 -2.79
C THR A 303 -2.70 -3.72 -4.26
N THR A 304 -2.59 -5.03 -4.49
CA THR A 304 -2.49 -5.58 -5.85
C THR A 304 -3.84 -5.53 -6.57
N SER A 305 -4.95 -5.80 -5.87
CA SER A 305 -6.29 -5.71 -6.44
C SER A 305 -6.67 -4.28 -6.80
N GLU A 306 -6.21 -3.30 -6.01
CA GLU A 306 -6.40 -1.89 -6.29
C GLU A 306 -5.75 -1.49 -7.62
N VAL A 307 -4.47 -1.82 -7.80
CA VAL A 307 -3.76 -1.52 -9.05
C VAL A 307 -4.38 -2.25 -10.24
N LEU A 308 -4.76 -3.53 -10.08
CA LEU A 308 -5.43 -4.28 -11.14
C LEU A 308 -6.79 -3.66 -11.50
N GLY A 309 -7.58 -3.27 -10.51
CA GLY A 309 -8.87 -2.61 -10.71
C GLY A 309 -8.73 -1.30 -11.48
N PHE A 310 -7.80 -0.44 -11.09
CA PHE A 310 -7.55 0.82 -11.80
C PHE A 310 -6.97 0.59 -13.20
N ALA A 311 -6.10 -0.39 -13.41
CA ALA A 311 -5.61 -0.73 -14.74
C ALA A 311 -6.77 -1.14 -15.68
N LEU A 312 -7.68 -1.99 -15.20
CA LEU A 312 -8.86 -2.40 -15.97
C LEU A 312 -9.81 -1.22 -16.23
N LEU A 313 -9.99 -0.33 -15.26
CA LEU A 313 -10.78 0.87 -15.44
C LEU A 313 -10.19 1.77 -16.54
N GLU A 314 -8.91 2.11 -16.48
CA GLU A 314 -8.26 2.95 -17.50
C GLU A 314 -8.33 2.31 -18.90
N LEU A 315 -8.12 1.00 -18.99
CA LEU A 315 -8.27 0.24 -20.24
C LEU A 315 -9.71 0.18 -20.74
N SER A 316 -10.71 0.21 -19.84
CA SER A 316 -12.13 0.21 -20.21
C SER A 316 -12.59 1.56 -20.75
N VAL A 317 -11.95 2.65 -20.34
CA VAL A 317 -12.20 4.02 -20.80
C VAL A 317 -11.51 4.27 -22.15
N ASP A 318 -10.26 3.84 -22.32
CA ASP A 318 -9.51 4.05 -23.57
C ASP A 318 -9.38 2.76 -24.38
N LYS A 319 -10.23 2.64 -25.39
CA LYS A 319 -10.25 1.48 -26.29
C LYS A 319 -9.01 1.35 -27.16
N VAL A 320 -8.34 2.44 -27.47
CA VAL A 320 -7.11 2.40 -28.29
C VAL A 320 -5.99 1.73 -27.49
N ILE A 321 -5.82 2.13 -26.24
CA ILE A 321 -4.83 1.53 -25.33
C ILE A 321 -5.17 0.04 -25.10
N GLN A 322 -6.45 -0.29 -24.86
CA GLN A 322 -6.90 -1.67 -24.67
C GLN A 322 -6.58 -2.56 -25.87
N GLN A 323 -6.89 -2.09 -27.09
CA GLN A 323 -6.65 -2.85 -28.32
C GLN A 323 -5.17 -3.03 -28.62
N ARG A 324 -4.35 -1.99 -28.39
CA ARG A 324 -2.88 -2.06 -28.56
C ARG A 324 -2.28 -3.11 -27.61
N LEU A 325 -2.73 -3.15 -26.34
CA LEU A 325 -2.31 -4.18 -25.41
C LEU A 325 -2.73 -5.59 -25.88
N ARG A 326 -3.96 -5.73 -26.37
CA ARG A 326 -4.45 -7.00 -26.91
C ARG A 326 -3.58 -7.49 -28.06
N GLN A 327 -3.24 -6.61 -28.99
CA GLN A 327 -2.38 -6.95 -30.13
C GLN A 327 -0.99 -7.41 -29.68
N GLU A 328 -0.38 -6.76 -28.68
CA GLU A 328 0.89 -7.20 -28.10
C GLU A 328 0.79 -8.59 -27.48
N VAL A 329 -0.26 -8.86 -26.69
CA VAL A 329 -0.49 -10.16 -26.04
C VAL A 329 -0.69 -11.26 -27.09
N LEU A 330 -1.53 -11.04 -28.10
CA LEU A 330 -1.80 -12.04 -29.16
C LEU A 330 -0.56 -12.30 -30.01
N ALA A 331 0.24 -11.27 -30.33
CA ALA A 331 1.50 -11.43 -31.05
C ALA A 331 2.52 -12.25 -30.25
N ALA A 332 2.55 -12.11 -28.94
CA ALA A 332 3.44 -12.89 -28.08
C ALA A 332 3.01 -14.38 -27.96
N GLU A 333 1.73 -14.70 -28.27
CA GLU A 333 1.19 -16.06 -28.29
C GLU A 333 1.18 -16.68 -29.73
N GLU A 334 1.70 -15.95 -30.75
CA GLU A 334 1.85 -16.48 -32.09
C GLU A 334 2.79 -17.69 -32.07
N GLY A 335 2.26 -18.87 -32.42
CA GLY A 335 2.93 -20.17 -32.32
C GLY A 335 2.25 -21.14 -31.37
N GLY A 336 1.24 -20.72 -30.60
CA GLY A 336 0.45 -21.56 -29.68
C GLY A 336 1.18 -21.93 -28.40
N GLU A 337 2.28 -21.28 -28.10
CA GLU A 337 3.01 -21.45 -26.85
C GLU A 337 2.37 -20.67 -25.70
N GLN A 338 2.29 -21.30 -24.53
CA GLN A 338 1.83 -20.62 -23.33
C GLN A 338 2.86 -19.57 -22.88
N LEU A 339 2.40 -18.36 -22.54
CA LEU A 339 3.29 -17.29 -22.08
C LEU A 339 4.07 -17.70 -20.83
N THR A 340 5.39 -17.65 -20.92
CA THR A 340 6.29 -17.91 -19.79
C THR A 340 6.35 -16.72 -18.83
N TYR A 341 6.93 -16.94 -17.67
CA TYR A 341 7.19 -15.86 -16.70
C TYR A 341 7.97 -14.69 -17.33
N GLU A 342 9.02 -15.02 -18.09
CA GLU A 342 9.87 -14.02 -18.76
C GLU A 342 9.06 -13.22 -19.78
N MET A 343 8.32 -13.89 -20.65
CA MET A 343 7.50 -13.24 -21.66
C MET A 343 6.50 -12.26 -21.01
N ILE A 344 5.76 -12.70 -20.00
CA ILE A 344 4.78 -11.82 -19.28
C ILE A 344 5.47 -10.62 -18.64
N MET A 345 6.61 -10.83 -18.01
CA MET A 345 7.32 -9.75 -17.32
C MET A 345 7.96 -8.75 -18.28
N GLU A 346 8.30 -9.16 -19.49
CA GLU A 346 9.04 -8.38 -20.49
C GLU A 346 8.17 -7.80 -21.62
N LEU A 347 6.84 -8.06 -21.66
CA LEU A 347 5.92 -7.40 -22.60
C LEU A 347 6.00 -5.89 -22.45
N PRO A 348 6.50 -5.14 -23.45
CA PRO A 348 6.87 -3.75 -23.27
C PRO A 348 5.68 -2.83 -23.03
N TYR A 349 4.58 -3.00 -23.78
CA TYR A 349 3.42 -2.14 -23.65
C TYR A 349 2.61 -2.46 -22.38
N LEU A 350 2.50 -3.73 -22.01
CA LEU A 350 1.96 -4.16 -20.73
C LEU A 350 2.73 -3.55 -19.56
N ASP A 351 4.06 -3.52 -19.64
CA ASP A 351 4.89 -2.89 -18.59
C ASP A 351 4.62 -1.39 -18.48
N ARG A 352 4.50 -0.67 -19.60
CA ARG A 352 4.15 0.75 -19.64
C ARG A 352 2.79 1.01 -19.02
N ILE A 353 1.76 0.19 -19.32
CA ILE A 353 0.41 0.30 -18.75
C ILE A 353 0.45 0.13 -17.22
N VAL A 354 1.14 -0.89 -16.73
CA VAL A 354 1.23 -1.14 -15.29
C VAL A 354 1.98 -0.01 -14.59
N ASN A 355 3.06 0.49 -15.16
CA ASN A 355 3.79 1.62 -14.58
C ASN A 355 2.98 2.92 -14.61
N GLU A 356 2.21 3.20 -15.67
CA GLU A 356 1.33 4.38 -15.71
C GLU A 356 0.16 4.25 -14.71
N THR A 357 -0.36 3.04 -14.51
CA THR A 357 -1.35 2.78 -13.46
C THR A 357 -0.77 3.09 -12.08
N LEU A 358 0.41 2.57 -11.79
CA LEU A 358 1.12 2.80 -10.53
C LEU A 358 1.50 4.27 -10.31
N ARG A 359 1.74 5.04 -11.37
CA ARG A 359 1.96 6.48 -11.28
C ARG A 359 0.68 7.22 -10.92
N LYS A 360 -0.38 6.97 -11.69
CA LYS A 360 -1.65 7.70 -11.56
C LYS A 360 -2.43 7.28 -10.31
N TRP A 361 -2.35 6.01 -9.95
CA TRP A 361 -3.09 5.35 -8.87
C TRP A 361 -2.17 4.54 -7.95
N PRO A 362 -1.19 5.18 -7.26
CA PRO A 362 -0.32 4.46 -6.35
C PRO A 362 -1.09 4.01 -5.09
N PRO A 363 -1.04 2.73 -4.69
CA PRO A 363 -1.74 2.24 -3.51
C PRO A 363 -1.32 2.95 -2.22
N ALA A 364 -0.04 3.28 -2.11
CA ALA A 364 0.49 4.09 -1.02
C ALA A 364 0.56 5.56 -1.47
N PHE A 365 -0.40 6.38 -1.08
CA PHE A 365 -0.44 7.80 -1.43
C PHE A 365 0.65 8.64 -0.74
N ALA A 366 1.15 8.18 0.39
CA ALA A 366 2.26 8.76 1.13
C ALA A 366 3.05 7.68 1.86
N LEU A 367 4.35 7.93 2.09
CA LEU A 367 5.17 7.13 2.98
C LEU A 367 5.53 7.97 4.20
N SER A 368 5.51 7.34 5.38
CA SER A 368 5.89 8.00 6.63
C SER A 368 7.13 7.32 7.23
N LYS A 369 8.17 8.11 7.51
CA LYS A 369 9.43 7.66 8.10
C LYS A 369 9.73 8.42 9.38
N ARG A 370 9.95 7.70 10.46
CA ARG A 370 10.32 8.30 11.74
C ARG A 370 11.83 8.54 11.81
N CYS A 371 12.22 9.76 12.16
CA CYS A 371 13.59 10.10 12.47
C CYS A 371 14.05 9.34 13.72
N THR A 372 15.02 8.44 13.58
CA THR A 372 15.56 7.61 14.65
C THR A 372 16.86 8.15 15.20
N GLU A 373 17.55 9.01 14.44
CA GLU A 373 18.78 9.69 14.76
C GLU A 373 18.73 11.08 14.12
N GLU A 374 19.02 12.12 14.89
CA GLU A 374 18.91 13.50 14.45
C GLU A 374 19.76 13.80 13.20
N ILE A 375 19.26 14.69 12.37
CA ILE A 375 19.91 15.10 11.11
C ILE A 375 19.54 16.55 10.79
N THR A 376 20.47 17.28 10.16
CA THR A 376 20.23 18.65 9.72
C THR A 376 19.92 18.70 8.23
N PHE A 377 18.83 19.37 7.86
CA PHE A 377 18.46 19.63 6.47
C PHE A 377 18.52 21.10 6.14
N ARG A 378 18.97 21.41 4.92
CA ARG A 378 19.00 22.77 4.42
C ARG A 378 17.62 23.20 3.93
N LEU A 379 17.07 24.25 4.54
CA LEU A 379 15.79 24.84 4.14
C LEU A 379 15.98 25.82 2.97
N ASN A 380 17.03 26.65 3.03
CA ASN A 380 17.42 27.59 2.00
C ASN A 380 18.91 27.94 2.13
N LYS A 381 19.42 28.90 1.33
CA LYS A 381 20.85 29.27 1.31
C LYS A 381 21.39 29.70 2.68
N ASN A 382 20.53 30.27 3.53
CA ASN A 382 20.91 30.90 4.79
C ASN A 382 20.43 30.14 6.03
N ARG A 383 19.68 29.03 5.86
CA ARG A 383 19.06 28.34 6.99
C ARG A 383 19.15 26.83 6.87
N GLU A 384 19.65 26.26 7.93
CA GLU A 384 19.62 24.82 8.19
C GLU A 384 18.70 24.54 9.37
N VAL A 385 18.04 23.40 9.37
CA VAL A 385 17.05 22.99 10.37
C VAL A 385 17.42 21.62 10.89
N LEU A 386 17.59 21.52 12.21
CA LEU A 386 17.77 20.24 12.88
C LEU A 386 16.42 19.51 12.95
N ILE A 387 16.39 18.30 12.40
CA ILE A 387 15.28 17.36 12.52
C ILE A 387 15.61 16.42 13.69
N GLU A 388 14.89 16.58 14.76
CA GLU A 388 15.12 15.85 16.00
C GLU A 388 14.60 14.41 15.89
N LYS A 389 15.19 13.54 16.71
CA LYS A 389 14.71 12.16 16.88
C LYS A 389 13.23 12.16 17.29
N GLY A 390 12.43 11.33 16.64
CA GLY A 390 10.99 11.21 16.88
C GLY A 390 10.13 11.96 15.88
N ILE A 391 10.68 12.92 15.13
CA ILE A 391 9.94 13.62 14.06
C ILE A 391 9.62 12.62 12.94
N THR A 392 8.36 12.60 12.51
CA THR A 392 7.94 11.83 11.34
C THR A 392 8.05 12.67 10.07
N ALA A 393 8.79 12.17 9.09
CA ALA A 393 8.83 12.70 7.73
C ALA A 393 7.73 12.06 6.89
N VAL A 394 6.82 12.87 6.36
CA VAL A 394 5.76 12.48 5.42
C VAL A 394 6.24 12.76 4.00
N LEU A 395 6.24 11.73 3.17
CA LEU A 395 6.72 11.73 1.79
C LEU A 395 5.49 11.57 0.88
N PRO A 396 5.00 12.64 0.22
CA PRO A 396 3.71 12.65 -0.49
C PRO A 396 3.84 12.04 -1.90
N ILE A 397 3.90 10.74 -2.00
CA ILE A 397 4.16 10.00 -3.24
C ILE A 397 3.15 10.36 -4.33
N TRP A 398 1.85 10.35 -4.00
CA TRP A 398 0.80 10.67 -4.97
C TRP A 398 0.92 12.09 -5.52
N ALA A 399 1.20 13.07 -4.66
CA ALA A 399 1.36 14.46 -5.09
C ALA A 399 2.54 14.64 -6.05
N ILE A 400 3.66 13.94 -5.78
CA ILE A 400 4.84 13.94 -6.67
C ILE A 400 4.53 13.26 -8.00
N HIS A 401 3.80 12.14 -7.99
CA HIS A 401 3.38 11.41 -9.19
C HIS A 401 2.41 12.20 -10.08
N LEU A 402 1.69 13.17 -9.53
CA LEU A 402 0.78 14.06 -10.25
C LEU A 402 1.36 15.46 -10.49
N ASP A 403 2.66 15.66 -10.31
CA ASP A 403 3.28 16.93 -10.54
C ASP A 403 3.56 17.17 -12.04
N GLU A 404 2.97 18.25 -12.59
CA GLU A 404 3.09 18.65 -14.00
C GLU A 404 4.53 18.95 -14.42
N GLU A 405 5.40 19.32 -13.47
CA GLU A 405 6.83 19.56 -13.73
C GLU A 405 7.54 18.29 -14.22
N TYR A 406 7.11 17.13 -13.70
CA TYR A 406 7.73 15.83 -14.02
C TYR A 406 6.89 15.01 -15.01
N TYR A 407 5.58 15.19 -14.99
CA TYR A 407 4.61 14.45 -15.79
C TYR A 407 3.66 15.41 -16.51
N PRO A 408 3.96 15.85 -17.74
CA PRO A 408 3.05 16.69 -18.52
C PRO A 408 1.68 16.03 -18.62
N ASP A 409 0.60 16.81 -18.39
CA ASP A 409 -0.78 16.32 -18.33
C ASP A 409 -0.93 15.08 -17.42
N PRO A 410 -0.67 15.21 -16.10
CA PRO A 410 -0.58 14.05 -15.19
C PRO A 410 -1.93 13.36 -14.96
N ALA A 411 -3.04 14.03 -15.23
CA ALA A 411 -4.39 13.45 -15.11
C ALA A 411 -4.70 12.47 -16.24
N ARG A 412 -4.09 12.64 -17.42
CA ARG A 412 -4.26 11.74 -18.55
C ARG A 412 -3.49 10.45 -18.34
N PHE A 413 -4.17 9.32 -18.56
CA PHE A 413 -3.52 8.01 -18.59
C PHE A 413 -2.80 7.84 -19.93
N ASN A 414 -1.48 7.82 -19.89
CA ASN A 414 -0.64 7.76 -21.08
C ASN A 414 0.55 6.81 -20.89
N PRO A 415 0.43 5.53 -21.28
CA PRO A 415 1.53 4.56 -21.18
C PRO A 415 2.78 4.93 -21.98
N ASP A 416 2.65 5.73 -23.03
CA ASP A 416 3.78 6.13 -23.87
C ASP A 416 4.71 7.15 -23.20
N ARG A 417 4.38 7.64 -21.98
CA ARG A 417 5.35 8.35 -21.12
C ARG A 417 6.61 7.53 -20.84
N TYR A 418 6.49 6.20 -20.85
CA TYR A 418 7.58 5.27 -20.56
C TYR A 418 8.22 4.72 -21.85
N SER A 419 8.06 5.41 -22.96
CA SER A 419 8.63 5.08 -24.27
C SER A 419 9.56 6.18 -24.74
N GLU A 420 10.85 5.88 -24.88
CA GLU A 420 11.82 6.82 -25.43
C GLU A 420 11.55 7.08 -26.93
N ASP A 421 11.05 6.06 -27.65
CA ASP A 421 10.70 6.17 -29.07
C ASP A 421 9.50 7.11 -29.31
N ASP A 422 8.60 7.23 -28.33
CA ASP A 422 7.41 8.10 -28.38
C ASP A 422 7.65 9.46 -27.67
N GLY A 423 8.91 9.81 -27.39
CA GLY A 423 9.30 11.08 -26.78
C GLY A 423 9.13 11.14 -25.26
N GLY A 424 8.90 9.99 -24.62
CA GLY A 424 8.90 9.83 -23.17
C GLY A 424 10.27 9.50 -22.59
N HIS A 425 10.29 8.95 -21.39
CA HIS A 425 11.52 8.53 -20.71
C HIS A 425 11.33 7.15 -20.10
N SER A 426 12.43 6.40 -19.90
CA SER A 426 12.37 5.10 -19.21
C SER A 426 11.89 5.23 -17.77
N VAL A 427 11.30 4.18 -17.22
CA VAL A 427 10.91 4.11 -15.79
C VAL A 427 12.11 4.44 -14.89
N LYS A 428 13.30 3.98 -15.27
CA LYS A 428 14.54 4.21 -14.54
C LYS A 428 14.86 5.71 -14.41
N TYR A 429 14.66 6.50 -15.46
CA TYR A 429 14.84 7.95 -15.44
C TYR A 429 13.99 8.62 -14.34
N TYR A 430 12.70 8.27 -14.25
CA TYR A 430 11.82 8.83 -13.21
C TYR A 430 12.19 8.35 -11.80
N GLN A 431 12.64 7.09 -11.67
CA GLN A 431 13.14 6.55 -10.40
C GLN A 431 14.44 7.24 -9.94
N GLU A 432 15.37 7.50 -10.87
CA GLU A 432 16.61 8.20 -10.55
C GLU A 432 16.36 9.63 -10.08
N LYS A 433 15.35 10.29 -10.61
CA LYS A 433 14.90 11.62 -10.17
C LYS A 433 14.12 11.62 -8.84
N GLY A 434 13.74 10.45 -8.33
CA GLY A 434 12.92 10.35 -7.12
C GLY A 434 11.47 10.76 -7.31
N VAL A 435 10.97 10.74 -8.55
CA VAL A 435 9.59 11.13 -8.89
C VAL A 435 8.68 9.95 -9.23
N PHE A 436 9.21 8.71 -9.27
CA PHE A 436 8.45 7.48 -9.47
C PHE A 436 8.79 6.47 -8.37
N LEU A 437 7.96 6.39 -7.34
CA LEU A 437 8.23 5.66 -6.10
C LEU A 437 7.04 4.78 -5.64
N PRO A 438 6.33 4.06 -6.55
CA PRO A 438 5.13 3.30 -6.16
C PRO A 438 5.43 2.13 -5.21
N PHE A 439 6.67 1.68 -5.18
CA PHE A 439 7.17 0.61 -4.28
C PHE A 439 8.12 1.14 -3.20
N GLY A 440 8.21 2.46 -3.03
CA GLY A 440 9.25 3.08 -2.22
C GLY A 440 10.64 2.92 -2.82
N ASP A 441 11.68 3.16 -2.02
CA ASP A 441 13.09 3.03 -2.43
C ASP A 441 13.97 2.63 -1.22
N GLY A 442 15.24 2.26 -1.51
CA GLY A 442 16.23 1.92 -0.50
C GLY A 442 15.97 0.59 0.21
N PRO A 443 16.57 0.40 1.40
CA PRO A 443 16.51 -0.89 2.12
C PRO A 443 15.09 -1.32 2.52
N ARG A 444 14.18 -0.36 2.67
CA ARG A 444 12.77 -0.60 3.02
C ARG A 444 11.82 -0.58 1.82
N ALA A 445 12.34 -0.66 0.60
CA ALA A 445 11.51 -0.83 -0.59
C ALA A 445 10.63 -2.09 -0.49
N CYS A 446 9.50 -2.09 -1.19
CA CYS A 446 8.54 -3.19 -1.19
C CYS A 446 9.21 -4.52 -1.57
N ILE A 447 9.07 -5.53 -0.71
CA ILE A 447 9.59 -6.87 -0.95
C ILE A 447 8.75 -7.62 -1.98
N GLY A 448 7.43 -7.34 -1.99
CA GLY A 448 6.46 -7.96 -2.87
C GLY A 448 6.41 -7.39 -4.29
N ARG A 449 7.27 -6.40 -4.65
CA ARG A 449 7.22 -5.73 -5.97
C ARG A 449 7.08 -6.71 -7.14
N ARG A 450 7.92 -7.75 -7.18
CA ARG A 450 7.95 -8.68 -8.32
C ARG A 450 6.70 -9.55 -8.40
N ILE A 451 6.23 -10.07 -7.26
CA ILE A 451 5.04 -10.91 -7.25
C ILE A 451 3.78 -10.08 -7.50
N GLY A 452 3.69 -8.85 -6.98
CA GLY A 452 2.59 -7.95 -7.27
C GLY A 452 2.52 -7.61 -8.76
N LEU A 453 3.66 -7.26 -9.38
CA LEU A 453 3.71 -7.02 -10.82
C LEU A 453 3.32 -8.26 -11.62
N LEU A 454 3.78 -9.46 -11.23
CA LEU A 454 3.41 -10.70 -11.90
C LEU A 454 1.91 -10.97 -11.83
N GLN A 455 1.30 -10.81 -10.65
CA GLN A 455 -0.15 -10.97 -10.48
C GLN A 455 -0.93 -10.04 -11.38
N ILE A 456 -0.60 -8.74 -11.39
CA ILE A 456 -1.27 -7.72 -12.19
C ILE A 456 -1.12 -8.02 -13.68
N LYS A 457 0.12 -8.24 -14.14
CA LYS A 457 0.42 -8.51 -15.54
C LYS A 457 -0.28 -9.79 -16.03
N ARG A 458 -0.24 -10.86 -15.22
CA ARG A 458 -0.87 -12.13 -15.60
C ARG A 458 -2.40 -12.02 -15.73
N ALA A 459 -3.05 -11.31 -14.80
CA ALA A 459 -4.47 -11.05 -14.86
C ALA A 459 -4.85 -10.19 -16.08
N LEU A 460 -4.10 -9.11 -16.35
CA LEU A 460 -4.34 -8.25 -17.51
C LEU A 460 -4.21 -9.02 -18.82
N VAL A 461 -3.18 -9.84 -18.98
CA VAL A 461 -3.01 -10.73 -20.14
C VAL A 461 -4.24 -11.60 -20.33
N GLU A 462 -4.73 -12.27 -19.27
CA GLU A 462 -5.88 -13.15 -19.36
C GLU A 462 -7.15 -12.42 -19.74
N ILE A 463 -7.40 -11.25 -19.15
CA ILE A 463 -8.62 -10.48 -19.40
C ILE A 463 -8.62 -9.90 -20.81
N VAL A 464 -7.55 -9.25 -21.26
CA VAL A 464 -7.52 -8.60 -22.59
C VAL A 464 -7.55 -9.61 -23.73
N ARG A 465 -7.07 -10.82 -23.50
CA ARG A 465 -7.14 -11.93 -24.46
C ARG A 465 -8.58 -12.43 -24.68
N ASN A 466 -9.35 -12.52 -23.60
CA ASN A 466 -10.65 -13.17 -23.61
C ASN A 466 -11.83 -12.20 -23.78
N TYR A 467 -11.65 -10.91 -23.44
CA TYR A 467 -12.74 -9.96 -23.39
C TYR A 467 -12.45 -8.63 -24.07
N ASP A 468 -13.48 -8.09 -24.71
CA ASP A 468 -13.60 -6.65 -24.94
C ASP A 468 -14.42 -6.07 -23.77
N PHE A 469 -13.93 -4.99 -23.14
CA PHE A 469 -14.59 -4.46 -21.95
C PHE A 469 -14.66 -2.94 -21.96
N THR A 470 -15.74 -2.38 -21.43
CA THR A 470 -16.06 -0.94 -21.49
C THR A 470 -16.56 -0.47 -20.12
N VAL A 471 -16.18 0.73 -19.72
CA VAL A 471 -16.69 1.32 -18.49
C VAL A 471 -18.20 1.45 -18.53
N ASN A 472 -18.87 1.01 -17.46
CA ASN A 472 -20.31 1.12 -17.33
C ASN A 472 -20.71 2.46 -16.71
N SER A 473 -21.90 2.97 -17.04
CA SER A 473 -22.45 4.25 -16.53
C SER A 473 -22.66 4.31 -15.02
N LYS A 474 -22.63 3.18 -14.32
CA LYS A 474 -22.60 3.13 -12.85
C LYS A 474 -21.31 3.67 -12.26
N THR A 475 -20.21 3.64 -13.02
CA THR A 475 -18.93 4.23 -12.60
C THR A 475 -18.99 5.74 -12.75
N VAL A 476 -18.74 6.46 -11.66
CA VAL A 476 -18.73 7.92 -11.65
C VAL A 476 -17.39 8.41 -12.22
N LEU A 477 -17.43 9.17 -13.31
CA LEU A 477 -16.26 9.82 -13.92
C LEU A 477 -16.42 11.34 -13.89
N PRO A 478 -15.36 12.12 -13.59
CA PRO A 478 -14.03 11.65 -13.18
C PRO A 478 -14.06 10.96 -11.83
N ILE A 479 -13.15 10.00 -11.63
CA ILE A 479 -13.06 9.22 -10.39
C ILE A 479 -12.86 10.17 -9.19
N GLN A 480 -13.69 9.95 -8.18
CA GLN A 480 -13.56 10.56 -6.86
C GLN A 480 -13.20 9.46 -5.86
N ILE A 481 -12.25 9.74 -4.98
CA ILE A 481 -11.82 8.78 -3.95
C ILE A 481 -12.72 8.94 -2.73
N ASP A 482 -13.18 7.81 -2.20
CA ASP A 482 -14.03 7.77 -1.01
C ASP A 482 -13.23 8.24 0.24
N PRO A 483 -13.60 9.36 0.86
CA PRO A 483 -12.88 9.90 2.02
C PRO A 483 -13.02 9.05 3.29
N GLN A 484 -13.92 8.07 3.32
CA GLN A 484 -14.14 7.20 4.47
C GLN A 484 -13.18 6.00 4.48
N ASN A 485 -12.57 5.68 3.34
CA ASN A 485 -11.64 4.58 3.21
C ASN A 485 -10.19 5.05 3.33
N ILE A 486 -9.35 4.30 4.06
CA ILE A 486 -7.91 4.54 4.12
C ILE A 486 -7.24 4.06 2.82
N VAL A 487 -7.76 2.99 2.25
CA VAL A 487 -7.32 2.44 0.97
C VAL A 487 -7.96 3.25 -0.15
N VAL A 488 -7.23 3.49 -1.22
CA VAL A 488 -7.70 4.29 -2.37
C VAL A 488 -8.84 3.56 -3.08
N THR A 489 -10.05 3.90 -2.71
CA THR A 489 -11.27 3.27 -3.24
C THR A 489 -12.12 4.31 -3.96
N PRO A 490 -12.52 4.08 -5.22
CA PRO A 490 -13.43 4.97 -5.93
C PRO A 490 -14.81 5.03 -5.29
N LEU A 491 -15.34 6.24 -5.16
CA LEU A 491 -16.70 6.45 -4.71
C LEU A 491 -17.69 5.85 -5.72
N GLY A 492 -18.55 4.93 -5.26
CA GLY A 492 -19.52 4.26 -6.10
C GLY A 492 -19.02 3.02 -6.87
N GLY A 493 -17.74 2.67 -6.70
CA GLY A 493 -17.13 1.46 -7.30
C GLY A 493 -16.68 1.61 -8.75
N MET A 494 -16.07 0.54 -9.28
CA MET A 494 -15.54 0.45 -10.65
C MET A 494 -16.33 -0.60 -11.44
N TRP A 495 -17.40 -0.17 -12.09
CA TRP A 495 -18.30 -1.05 -12.83
C TRP A 495 -17.91 -1.12 -14.31
N ILE A 496 -17.69 -2.32 -14.81
CA ILE A 496 -17.23 -2.59 -16.17
C ILE A 496 -18.13 -3.64 -16.82
N ASP A 497 -18.51 -3.39 -18.08
CA ASP A 497 -19.19 -4.37 -18.95
C ASP A 497 -18.14 -5.19 -19.68
N TYR A 498 -18.23 -6.51 -19.59
CA TYR A 498 -17.35 -7.45 -20.27
C TYR A 498 -18.12 -8.16 -21.39
N ARG A 499 -17.50 -8.26 -22.57
CA ARG A 499 -18.01 -9.00 -23.71
C ARG A 499 -16.95 -10.00 -24.16
N LYS A 500 -17.26 -11.28 -24.15
CA LYS A 500 -16.37 -12.34 -24.61
C LYS A 500 -16.05 -12.17 -26.10
N LEU A 501 -14.80 -12.40 -26.49
CA LEU A 501 -14.29 -12.30 -27.87
C LEU A 501 -14.48 -13.58 -28.63
#